data_1809fd72aae64865d29eb398fc5f8a53
#
_entry.id   1809fd72aae64865d29eb398fc5f8a53
#
_cell.length_a   1.000
_cell.length_b   1.000
_cell.length_c   1.000
_cell.angle_alpha   90.00
_cell.angle_beta   90.00
_cell.angle_gamma   90.00
#
_symmetry.space_group_name_H-M   'P 1'
#
loop_
_entity.id
_entity.type
_entity.pdbx_description
1 polymer ?
#
loop_
_entity_poly.entity_id
_entity_poly.type
_entity_poly.pdbx_seq_one_letter_code
_entity_poly.pdbx_strand_id
1 'polypeptide(L)'
;FGEENHLDSMTFALEDGEKMFFSGVVDRMDSIEDDENKYLKIIDYKSGKQKFDFAKIFHGLQMQLIIYMNAMMELYEKKTGKRVYPAGMFYFHMDDPIVNVEHENEAEDKILKDLKMSGVVNEDFQLIDHMEHTGSEGYLTLPVRATKNGYDKRSSVLNTTQLFNLGRIVEKKMTELGNSLMHGDISIKPYEYEGRKPCEYCEFKNICAYEDGVDQVEKIKKVSLEEGKHALDQTTAESH
;
A
#
# COMPACT_ATOMS: atom_id res chain seq x y z
N PHE A 1 -7.84 -2.96 -14.54
CA PHE A 1 -9.27 -2.71 -14.36
C PHE A 1 -9.66 -1.35 -14.95
N GLY A 2 -10.94 -1.15 -15.31
CA GLY A 2 -11.46 0.00 -16.01
C GLY A 2 -12.03 -0.37 -17.38
N GLU A 3 -12.60 0.62 -18.12
CA GLU A 3 -13.38 0.39 -19.34
C GLU A 3 -12.62 -0.35 -20.45
N GLU A 4 -11.32 -0.08 -20.63
CA GLU A 4 -10.51 -0.67 -21.70
C GLU A 4 -10.25 -2.17 -21.53
N ASN A 5 -10.37 -2.72 -20.32
CA ASN A 5 -10.06 -4.13 -20.04
C ASN A 5 -11.29 -4.99 -19.71
N HIS A 6 -12.49 -4.53 -19.99
CA HIS A 6 -13.76 -5.20 -19.67
C HIS A 6 -13.94 -5.52 -18.17
N LEU A 7 -13.26 -4.78 -17.29
CA LEU A 7 -13.42 -4.86 -15.86
C LEU A 7 -14.07 -3.57 -15.37
N ASP A 8 -15.08 -3.72 -14.51
CA ASP A 8 -15.76 -2.56 -13.93
C ASP A 8 -14.76 -1.66 -13.21
N SER A 9 -14.88 -0.34 -13.42
CA SER A 9 -14.13 0.65 -12.66
C SER A 9 -14.59 0.64 -11.21
N MET A 10 -13.66 0.85 -10.27
CA MET A 10 -14.02 1.06 -8.89
C MET A 10 -14.79 2.37 -8.76
N THR A 11 -15.93 2.34 -8.08
CA THR A 11 -16.81 3.51 -7.95
C THR A 11 -16.95 3.92 -6.50
N PHE A 12 -16.67 5.19 -6.21
CA PHE A 12 -16.90 5.80 -4.91
C PHE A 12 -18.14 6.69 -4.97
N ALA A 13 -19.09 6.46 -4.06
CA ALA A 13 -20.22 7.37 -3.89
C ALA A 13 -19.73 8.61 -3.13
N LEU A 14 -20.02 9.77 -3.68
CA LEU A 14 -19.75 11.07 -3.08
C LEU A 14 -21.03 11.65 -2.47
N GLU A 15 -20.89 12.74 -1.71
CA GLU A 15 -22.01 13.55 -1.25
C GLU A 15 -22.81 14.04 -2.47
N ASP A 16 -24.06 14.44 -2.24
CA ASP A 16 -24.96 14.94 -3.28
C ASP A 16 -25.30 13.94 -4.42
N GLY A 17 -24.97 12.65 -4.24
CA GLY A 17 -25.29 11.57 -5.19
C GLY A 17 -24.35 11.48 -6.39
N GLU A 18 -23.29 12.26 -6.40
CA GLU A 18 -22.22 12.17 -7.40
C GLU A 18 -21.38 10.91 -7.23
N LYS A 19 -20.64 10.54 -8.27
CA LYS A 19 -19.81 9.35 -8.28
C LYS A 19 -18.41 9.67 -8.82
N MET A 20 -17.42 9.17 -8.13
CA MET A 20 -16.04 9.18 -8.61
C MET A 20 -15.67 7.78 -9.13
N PHE A 21 -15.15 7.74 -10.35
CA PHE A 21 -14.71 6.50 -11.01
C PHE A 21 -13.19 6.43 -10.95
N PHE A 22 -12.69 5.26 -10.58
CA PHE A 22 -11.27 5.02 -10.53
C PHE A 22 -10.91 3.83 -11.43
N SER A 23 -9.96 4.04 -12.33
CA SER A 23 -9.41 3.01 -13.22
C SER A 23 -7.91 2.91 -13.05
N GLY A 24 -7.34 1.76 -13.35
CA GLY A 24 -5.90 1.57 -13.22
C GLY A 24 -5.43 0.24 -13.79
N VAL A 25 -4.13 0.07 -13.83
CA VAL A 25 -3.46 -1.17 -14.25
C VAL A 25 -2.68 -1.72 -13.08
N VAL A 26 -2.90 -2.98 -12.75
CA VAL A 26 -2.13 -3.71 -11.73
C VAL A 26 -0.96 -4.37 -12.44
N ASP A 27 0.27 -4.04 -12.04
CA ASP A 27 1.48 -4.57 -12.70
C ASP A 27 1.57 -6.08 -12.56
N ARG A 28 1.35 -6.60 -11.33
CA ARG A 28 1.34 -8.03 -11.06
C ARG A 28 0.40 -8.39 -9.92
N MET A 29 -0.41 -9.42 -10.17
CA MET A 29 -1.25 -10.02 -9.16
C MET A 29 -1.05 -11.53 -9.16
N ASP A 30 -0.71 -12.09 -8.01
CA ASP A 30 -0.66 -13.53 -7.77
C ASP A 30 -1.84 -13.92 -6.88
N SER A 31 -2.33 -15.15 -7.00
CA SER A 31 -3.39 -15.63 -6.13
C SER A 31 -3.18 -17.08 -5.70
N ILE A 32 -3.65 -17.39 -4.51
CA ILE A 32 -3.79 -18.73 -3.95
C ILE A 32 -5.27 -18.91 -3.69
N GLU A 33 -5.82 -20.07 -3.98
CA GLU A 33 -7.24 -20.34 -3.74
C GLU A 33 -7.48 -21.76 -3.24
N ASP A 34 -8.49 -21.91 -2.43
CA ASP A 34 -9.13 -23.16 -2.02
C ASP A 34 -10.59 -23.21 -2.54
N ASP A 35 -11.38 -24.15 -2.05
CA ASP A 35 -12.77 -24.33 -2.52
C ASP A 35 -13.66 -23.11 -2.19
N GLU A 36 -13.42 -22.41 -1.07
CA GLU A 36 -14.28 -21.34 -0.56
C GLU A 36 -13.63 -19.95 -0.66
N ASN A 37 -12.31 -19.87 -0.58
CA ASN A 37 -11.57 -18.64 -0.40
C ASN A 37 -10.54 -18.42 -1.51
N LYS A 38 -10.27 -17.15 -1.78
CA LYS A 38 -9.19 -16.71 -2.66
C LYS A 38 -8.36 -15.64 -1.94
N TYR A 39 -7.06 -15.78 -2.01
CA TYR A 39 -6.09 -14.86 -1.40
C TYR A 39 -5.30 -14.16 -2.49
N LEU A 40 -5.24 -12.84 -2.44
CA LEU A 40 -4.59 -12.03 -3.47
C LEU A 40 -3.30 -11.38 -2.94
N LYS A 41 -2.26 -11.45 -3.75
CA LYS A 41 -1.01 -10.72 -3.56
C LYS A 41 -0.84 -9.74 -4.72
N ILE A 42 -0.63 -8.46 -4.41
CA ILE A 42 -0.37 -7.41 -5.41
C ILE A 42 1.07 -6.92 -5.27
N ILE A 43 1.74 -6.80 -6.41
CA ILE A 43 3.08 -6.24 -6.52
C ILE A 43 3.04 -5.12 -7.56
N ASP A 44 3.55 -3.97 -7.17
CA ASP A 44 3.72 -2.81 -8.02
C ASP A 44 5.21 -2.54 -8.19
N TYR A 45 5.66 -2.49 -9.44
CA TYR A 45 7.06 -2.32 -9.79
C TYR A 45 7.45 -0.85 -9.83
N LYS A 46 8.50 -0.48 -9.09
CA LYS A 46 8.98 0.90 -9.00
C LYS A 46 10.44 1.02 -9.45
N SER A 47 10.72 2.02 -10.29
CA SER A 47 12.09 2.36 -10.68
C SER A 47 12.88 3.08 -9.57
N GLY A 48 12.21 3.62 -8.55
CA GLY A 48 12.81 4.28 -7.40
C GLY A 48 12.55 3.55 -6.08
N LYS A 49 13.37 3.80 -5.05
CA LYS A 49 13.20 3.18 -3.72
C LYS A 49 11.92 3.68 -3.04
N GLN A 50 10.82 2.97 -3.25
CA GLN A 50 9.54 3.21 -2.62
C GLN A 50 9.40 2.32 -1.37
N LYS A 51 9.14 2.95 -0.23
CA LYS A 51 8.84 2.22 1.02
C LYS A 51 7.36 2.31 1.31
N PHE A 52 6.79 1.24 1.82
CA PHE A 52 5.44 1.25 2.38
C PHE A 52 5.44 2.10 3.66
N ASP A 53 4.56 3.10 3.72
CA ASP A 53 4.61 4.13 4.75
C ASP A 53 3.19 4.51 5.20
N PHE A 54 2.85 4.13 6.44
CA PHE A 54 1.53 4.39 7.02
C PHE A 54 1.22 5.88 7.10
N ALA A 55 2.21 6.73 7.42
CA ALA A 55 1.98 8.16 7.48
C ALA A 55 1.52 8.71 6.13
N LYS A 56 2.17 8.29 5.05
CA LYS A 56 1.79 8.68 3.69
C LYS A 56 0.41 8.15 3.31
N ILE A 57 0.10 6.89 3.68
CA ILE A 57 -1.19 6.27 3.37
C ILE A 57 -2.32 7.02 4.08
N PHE A 58 -2.19 7.28 5.38
CA PHE A 58 -3.21 7.96 6.18
C PHE A 58 -3.47 9.40 5.72
N HIS A 59 -2.46 10.04 5.11
CA HIS A 59 -2.60 11.38 4.52
C HIS A 59 -2.92 11.37 3.01
N GLY A 60 -3.20 10.21 2.41
CA GLY A 60 -3.62 10.12 1.00
C GLY A 60 -2.49 10.22 -0.02
N LEU A 61 -1.22 10.10 0.39
CA LEU A 61 -0.06 10.25 -0.49
C LEU A 61 0.45 8.93 -1.09
N GLN A 62 -0.01 7.79 -0.58
CA GLN A 62 0.47 6.47 -1.01
C GLN A 62 -0.67 5.43 -0.96
N MET A 63 -1.71 5.62 -1.76
CA MET A 63 -2.92 4.79 -1.71
C MET A 63 -2.98 3.69 -2.78
N GLN A 64 -2.14 3.75 -3.81
CA GLN A 64 -2.23 2.94 -5.02
C GLN A 64 -2.39 1.43 -4.76
N LEU A 65 -1.50 0.83 -3.95
CA LEU A 65 -1.54 -0.61 -3.65
C LEU A 65 -2.84 -1.04 -2.98
N ILE A 66 -3.33 -0.21 -2.06
CA ILE A 66 -4.54 -0.50 -1.29
C ILE A 66 -5.78 -0.38 -2.19
N ILE A 67 -5.85 0.65 -3.02
CA ILE A 67 -6.93 0.81 -4.01
C ILE A 67 -6.94 -0.37 -4.97
N TYR A 68 -5.79 -0.80 -5.46
CA TYR A 68 -5.69 -1.97 -6.33
C TYR A 68 -6.16 -3.24 -5.64
N MET A 69 -5.78 -3.44 -4.38
CA MET A 69 -6.23 -4.60 -3.60
C MET A 69 -7.76 -4.60 -3.43
N ASN A 70 -8.34 -3.47 -3.00
CA ASN A 70 -9.79 -3.36 -2.82
C ASN A 70 -10.54 -3.62 -4.15
N ALA A 71 -10.09 -3.00 -5.25
CA ALA A 71 -10.68 -3.20 -6.57
C ALA A 71 -10.62 -4.66 -7.03
N MET A 72 -9.48 -5.32 -6.85
CA MET A 72 -9.30 -6.72 -7.24
C MET A 72 -10.10 -7.68 -6.35
N MET A 73 -10.19 -7.42 -5.05
CA MET A 73 -11.03 -8.22 -4.15
C MET A 73 -12.49 -8.14 -4.58
N GLU A 74 -13.06 -6.95 -4.74
CA GLU A 74 -14.44 -6.75 -5.17
C GLU A 74 -14.75 -7.41 -6.51
N LEU A 75 -13.83 -7.24 -7.48
CA LEU A 75 -13.96 -7.85 -8.80
C LEU A 75 -14.02 -9.37 -8.74
N TYR A 76 -13.08 -10.00 -8.01
CA TYR A 76 -13.01 -11.45 -7.93
C TYR A 76 -14.12 -12.03 -7.10
N GLU A 77 -14.60 -11.37 -6.06
CA GLU A 77 -15.80 -11.78 -5.33
C GLU A 77 -17.03 -11.83 -6.24
N LYS A 78 -17.26 -10.77 -7.02
CA LYS A 78 -18.35 -10.72 -8.01
C LYS A 78 -18.22 -11.79 -9.08
N LYS A 79 -17.00 -12.05 -9.56
CA LYS A 79 -16.74 -12.99 -10.66
C LYS A 79 -16.83 -14.46 -10.24
N THR A 80 -16.37 -14.80 -9.04
CA THR A 80 -16.20 -16.19 -8.61
C THR A 80 -17.20 -16.65 -7.56
N GLY A 81 -17.81 -15.70 -6.83
CA GLY A 81 -18.65 -15.97 -5.66
C GLY A 81 -17.88 -16.46 -4.44
N LYS A 82 -16.55 -16.58 -4.52
CA LYS A 82 -15.68 -16.94 -3.40
C LYS A 82 -15.41 -15.70 -2.53
N ARG A 83 -15.12 -15.92 -1.27
CA ARG A 83 -14.58 -14.87 -0.39
C ARG A 83 -13.15 -14.54 -0.79
N VAL A 84 -12.84 -13.26 -0.88
CA VAL A 84 -11.51 -12.82 -1.30
C VAL A 84 -10.82 -12.08 -0.14
N TYR A 85 -9.57 -12.45 0.11
CA TYR A 85 -8.76 -11.93 1.21
C TYR A 85 -7.44 -11.37 0.71
N PRO A 86 -6.92 -10.29 1.34
CA PRO A 86 -5.60 -9.79 1.04
C PRO A 86 -4.52 -10.70 1.65
N ALA A 87 -3.64 -11.26 0.80
CA ALA A 87 -2.45 -12.01 1.23
C ALA A 87 -1.26 -11.09 1.45
N GLY A 88 -1.11 -10.04 0.62
CA GLY A 88 -0.06 -9.05 0.78
C GLY A 88 -0.05 -8.00 -0.32
N MET A 89 0.57 -6.87 -0.03
CA MET A 89 0.70 -5.73 -0.93
C MET A 89 2.13 -5.20 -0.87
N PHE A 90 2.79 -5.11 -2.04
CA PHE A 90 4.21 -4.85 -2.08
C PHE A 90 4.61 -3.88 -3.18
N TYR A 91 5.59 -3.05 -2.88
CA TYR A 91 6.45 -2.40 -3.87
C TYR A 91 7.69 -3.27 -4.10
N PHE A 92 7.99 -3.56 -5.35
CA PHE A 92 9.22 -4.20 -5.75
C PHE A 92 10.09 -3.19 -6.49
N HIS A 93 11.29 -2.98 -5.99
CA HIS A 93 12.24 -2.07 -6.60
C HIS A 93 12.99 -2.76 -7.73
N MET A 94 12.81 -2.27 -8.96
CA MET A 94 13.50 -2.75 -10.15
C MET A 94 14.83 -2.00 -10.31
N ASP A 95 15.81 -2.38 -9.53
CA ASP A 95 17.18 -1.89 -9.68
C ASP A 95 18.12 -3.08 -9.93
N ASP A 96 19.24 -2.81 -10.56
CA ASP A 96 20.35 -3.75 -10.63
C ASP A 96 21.30 -3.41 -9.47
N PRO A 97 21.18 -4.10 -8.31
CA PRO A 97 21.90 -3.70 -7.12
C PRO A 97 23.38 -3.93 -7.28
N ILE A 98 24.16 -2.84 -7.27
CA ILE A 98 25.61 -2.90 -7.18
C ILE A 98 26.00 -3.04 -5.73
N VAL A 99 26.52 -4.20 -5.33
CA VAL A 99 26.94 -4.47 -3.96
C VAL A 99 28.47 -4.47 -3.83
N ASN A 100 28.96 -3.79 -2.81
CA ASN A 100 30.36 -3.89 -2.42
C ASN A 100 30.52 -5.02 -1.38
N VAL A 101 31.28 -6.04 -1.72
CA VAL A 101 31.57 -7.19 -0.86
C VAL A 101 33.07 -7.39 -0.72
N GLU A 102 33.48 -7.93 0.41
CA GLU A 102 34.89 -8.33 0.62
C GLU A 102 35.15 -9.72 0.04
N HIS A 103 34.13 -10.59 0.02
CA HIS A 103 34.18 -11.91 -0.53
C HIS A 103 33.04 -12.17 -1.50
N GLU A 104 33.30 -12.81 -2.62
CA GLU A 104 32.36 -13.07 -3.72
C GLU A 104 31.12 -13.87 -3.26
N ASN A 105 31.27 -14.78 -2.30
CA ASN A 105 30.17 -15.56 -1.74
C ASN A 105 29.17 -14.74 -0.90
N GLU A 106 29.48 -13.49 -0.53
CA GLU A 106 28.58 -12.60 0.17
C GLU A 106 27.74 -11.74 -0.78
N ALA A 107 28.10 -11.72 -2.07
CA ALA A 107 27.45 -10.85 -3.05
C ALA A 107 25.99 -11.24 -3.27
N GLU A 108 25.70 -12.52 -3.44
CA GLU A 108 24.36 -13.05 -3.67
C GLU A 108 23.43 -12.72 -2.50
N ASP A 109 23.86 -12.94 -1.28
CA ASP A 109 23.07 -12.62 -0.08
C ASP A 109 22.77 -11.13 0.07
N LYS A 110 23.72 -10.27 -0.30
CA LYS A 110 23.51 -8.82 -0.29
C LYS A 110 22.52 -8.37 -1.38
N ILE A 111 22.68 -8.91 -2.59
CA ILE A 111 21.75 -8.64 -3.71
C ILE A 111 20.34 -9.06 -3.31
N LEU A 112 20.14 -10.26 -2.79
CA LEU A 112 18.83 -10.74 -2.36
C LEU A 112 18.21 -9.88 -1.23
N LYS A 113 19.04 -9.37 -0.30
CA LYS A 113 18.55 -8.43 0.73
C LYS A 113 18.12 -7.09 0.16
N ASP A 114 18.81 -6.59 -0.86
CA ASP A 114 18.45 -5.33 -1.53
C ASP A 114 17.19 -5.48 -2.41
N LEU A 115 16.94 -6.68 -2.93
CA LEU A 115 15.72 -7.02 -3.69
C LEU A 115 14.51 -7.32 -2.80
N LYS A 116 14.63 -7.19 -1.47
CA LYS A 116 13.52 -7.41 -0.54
C LYS A 116 12.40 -6.41 -0.78
N MET A 117 11.18 -6.94 -0.98
CA MET A 117 10.00 -6.13 -1.21
C MET A 117 9.68 -5.25 0.00
N SER A 118 9.13 -4.06 -0.26
CA SER A 118 8.60 -3.16 0.76
C SER A 118 7.08 -3.19 0.75
N GLY A 119 6.46 -3.60 1.85
CA GLY A 119 5.00 -3.75 1.88
C GLY A 119 4.53 -4.36 3.19
N VAL A 120 3.33 -4.89 3.15
CA VAL A 120 2.69 -5.60 4.24
C VAL A 120 2.18 -6.95 3.76
N VAL A 121 2.23 -7.95 4.64
CA VAL A 121 1.79 -9.31 4.38
C VAL A 121 0.80 -9.74 5.46
N ASN A 122 -0.16 -10.59 5.09
CA ASN A 122 -1.05 -11.23 6.05
C ASN A 122 -0.23 -12.09 7.02
N GLU A 123 -0.54 -12.00 8.32
CA GLU A 123 0.19 -12.73 9.36
C GLU A 123 0.00 -14.24 9.33
N ASP A 124 -0.95 -14.74 8.50
CA ASP A 124 -1.19 -16.18 8.37
C ASP A 124 0.07 -16.89 7.85
N PHE A 125 0.60 -17.75 8.70
CA PHE A 125 1.85 -18.47 8.41
C PHE A 125 1.73 -19.38 7.17
N GLN A 126 0.57 -20.00 6.94
CA GLN A 126 0.35 -20.87 5.80
C GLN A 126 0.37 -20.07 4.49
N LEU A 127 -0.24 -18.89 4.49
CA LEU A 127 -0.19 -17.98 3.33
C LEU A 127 1.24 -17.53 3.02
N ILE A 128 2.00 -17.17 4.05
CA ILE A 128 3.38 -16.72 3.87
C ILE A 128 4.24 -17.85 3.30
N ASP A 129 4.11 -19.06 3.82
CA ASP A 129 4.86 -20.24 3.34
C ASP A 129 4.48 -20.62 1.89
N HIS A 130 3.21 -20.43 1.50
CA HIS A 130 2.79 -20.61 0.11
C HIS A 130 3.31 -19.51 -0.83
N MET A 131 3.45 -18.27 -0.35
CA MET A 131 3.98 -17.17 -1.16
C MET A 131 5.48 -17.29 -1.41
N GLU A 132 6.21 -17.78 -0.44
CA GLU A 132 7.65 -17.98 -0.51
C GLU A 132 8.06 -19.13 0.39
N HIS A 133 8.25 -20.31 -0.21
CA HIS A 133 8.73 -21.46 0.53
C HIS A 133 10.24 -21.33 0.77
N THR A 134 10.62 -21.19 2.04
CA THR A 134 12.02 -21.03 2.40
C THR A 134 12.53 -22.27 3.12
N GLY A 135 13.79 -22.58 2.85
CA GLY A 135 14.56 -23.50 3.69
C GLY A 135 14.92 -22.88 5.05
N SER A 136 16.00 -23.31 5.65
CA SER A 136 16.44 -22.87 6.99
C SER A 136 16.84 -21.39 7.13
N GLU A 137 16.93 -20.63 6.04
CA GLU A 137 17.53 -19.28 6.02
C GLU A 137 16.51 -18.12 6.11
N GLY A 138 15.22 -18.42 6.16
CA GLY A 138 14.15 -17.40 6.25
C GLY A 138 13.71 -16.83 4.89
N TYR A 139 12.80 -15.87 4.90
CA TYR A 139 12.20 -15.30 3.68
C TYR A 139 13.15 -14.29 3.01
N LEU A 140 13.38 -14.45 1.71
CA LEU A 140 14.32 -13.65 0.93
C LEU A 140 13.66 -12.38 0.42
N THR A 141 12.48 -12.52 -0.20
CA THR A 141 11.79 -11.42 -0.88
C THR A 141 10.71 -10.76 -0.02
N LEU A 142 10.06 -11.50 0.86
CA LEU A 142 9.02 -10.97 1.75
C LEU A 142 9.61 -10.14 2.91
N PRO A 143 8.95 -9.05 3.34
CA PRO A 143 9.41 -8.22 4.47
C PRO A 143 9.11 -8.88 5.83
N VAL A 144 9.40 -10.16 5.95
CA VAL A 144 9.14 -11.00 7.11
C VAL A 144 10.44 -11.56 7.67
N ARG A 145 10.51 -11.66 8.99
CA ARG A 145 11.59 -12.34 9.73
C ARG A 145 10.95 -13.36 10.65
N ALA A 146 11.06 -14.62 10.29
CA ALA A 146 10.55 -15.70 11.12
C ALA A 146 11.40 -15.86 12.40
N THR A 147 10.73 -16.23 13.49
CA THR A 147 11.34 -16.65 14.75
C THR A 147 10.79 -18.02 15.14
N LYS A 148 11.34 -18.64 16.18
CA LYS A 148 10.85 -19.95 16.66
C LYS A 148 9.39 -19.93 17.08
N ASN A 149 8.85 -18.76 17.48
CA ASN A 149 7.52 -18.62 18.07
C ASN A 149 6.64 -17.60 17.31
N GLY A 150 6.87 -17.39 16.01
CA GLY A 150 6.11 -16.42 15.19
C GLY A 150 7.01 -15.48 14.39
N TYR A 151 6.74 -14.18 14.46
CA TYR A 151 7.48 -13.17 13.70
C TYR A 151 8.22 -12.18 14.60
N ASP A 152 9.40 -11.75 14.14
CA ASP A 152 10.13 -10.63 14.76
C ASP A 152 9.29 -9.35 14.66
N LYS A 153 9.39 -8.47 15.66
CA LYS A 153 8.66 -7.18 15.72
C LYS A 153 8.91 -6.27 14.50
N ARG A 154 9.99 -6.48 13.78
CA ARG A 154 10.32 -5.72 12.56
C ARG A 154 9.70 -6.31 11.30
N SER A 155 8.95 -7.40 11.40
CA SER A 155 8.22 -7.99 10.28
C SER A 155 7.00 -7.15 9.93
N SER A 156 6.87 -6.78 8.66
CA SER A 156 5.73 -6.01 8.17
C SER A 156 4.50 -6.91 7.99
N VAL A 157 4.00 -7.48 9.08
CA VAL A 157 2.82 -8.36 9.10
C VAL A 157 1.61 -7.62 9.68
N LEU A 158 0.45 -7.82 9.08
CA LEU A 158 -0.85 -7.35 9.54
C LEU A 158 -1.80 -8.54 9.62
N ASN A 159 -2.71 -8.55 10.60
CA ASN A 159 -3.78 -9.53 10.57
C ASN A 159 -4.83 -9.18 9.52
N THR A 160 -5.69 -10.15 9.19
CA THR A 160 -6.70 -9.98 8.14
C THR A 160 -7.63 -8.79 8.42
N THR A 161 -8.03 -8.56 9.67
CA THR A 161 -8.86 -7.42 10.06
C THR A 161 -8.14 -6.09 9.84
N GLN A 162 -6.88 -6.00 10.22
CA GLN A 162 -6.06 -4.81 9.98
C GLN A 162 -5.89 -4.50 8.48
N LEU A 163 -5.74 -5.53 7.65
CA LEU A 163 -5.67 -5.37 6.19
C LEU A 163 -6.98 -4.83 5.60
N PHE A 164 -8.13 -5.33 6.06
CA PHE A 164 -9.43 -4.78 5.66
C PHE A 164 -9.63 -3.35 6.16
N ASN A 165 -9.22 -3.05 7.40
CA ASN A 165 -9.33 -1.71 7.97
C ASN A 165 -8.44 -0.71 7.21
N LEU A 166 -7.27 -1.14 6.75
CA LEU A 166 -6.42 -0.33 5.87
C LEU A 166 -7.16 0.02 4.56
N GLY A 167 -7.87 -0.94 3.97
CA GLY A 167 -8.74 -0.73 2.81
C GLY A 167 -9.81 0.34 3.09
N ARG A 168 -10.53 0.21 4.20
CA ARG A 168 -11.59 1.15 4.59
C ARG A 168 -11.06 2.58 4.84
N ILE A 169 -9.90 2.71 5.49
CA ILE A 169 -9.26 4.03 5.70
C ILE A 169 -8.97 4.70 4.36
N VAL A 170 -8.46 3.95 3.40
CA VAL A 170 -8.15 4.50 2.07
C VAL A 170 -9.44 4.85 1.31
N GLU A 171 -10.47 4.03 1.37
CA GLU A 171 -11.77 4.35 0.77
C GLU A 171 -12.36 5.63 1.35
N LYS A 172 -12.37 5.77 2.68
CA LYS A 172 -12.80 6.98 3.36
C LYS A 172 -11.99 8.19 2.89
N LYS A 173 -10.67 8.07 2.82
CA LYS A 173 -9.78 9.14 2.36
C LYS A 173 -10.05 9.52 0.90
N MET A 174 -10.30 8.56 0.02
CA MET A 174 -10.67 8.80 -1.37
C MET A 174 -11.99 9.56 -1.47
N THR A 175 -13.00 9.17 -0.69
CA THR A 175 -14.30 9.86 -0.64
C THR A 175 -14.14 11.29 -0.12
N GLU A 176 -13.37 11.51 0.95
CA GLU A 176 -13.08 12.86 1.47
C GLU A 176 -12.41 13.74 0.41
N LEU A 177 -11.40 13.24 -0.29
CA LEU A 177 -10.72 13.97 -1.35
C LEU A 177 -11.65 14.25 -2.54
N GLY A 178 -12.49 13.28 -2.92
CA GLY A 178 -13.48 13.44 -3.96
C GLY A 178 -14.51 14.53 -3.63
N ASN A 179 -15.05 14.53 -2.41
CA ASN A 179 -15.97 15.56 -1.94
C ASN A 179 -15.32 16.95 -1.91
N SER A 180 -14.09 17.05 -1.38
CA SER A 180 -13.33 18.30 -1.37
C SER A 180 -13.14 18.87 -2.77
N LEU A 181 -12.81 18.01 -3.74
CA LEU A 181 -12.69 18.38 -5.16
C LEU A 181 -14.02 18.89 -5.73
N MET A 182 -15.13 18.17 -5.48
CA MET A 182 -16.47 18.54 -5.99
C MET A 182 -16.98 19.84 -5.37
N HIS A 183 -16.66 20.11 -4.10
CA HIS A 183 -16.97 21.36 -3.43
C HIS A 183 -16.06 22.54 -3.83
N GLY A 184 -15.08 22.31 -4.73
CA GLY A 184 -14.20 23.35 -5.24
C GLY A 184 -13.19 23.85 -4.20
N ASP A 185 -12.73 22.99 -3.29
CA ASP A 185 -11.65 23.36 -2.34
C ASP A 185 -10.33 23.56 -3.09
N ILE A 186 -9.90 24.81 -3.16
CA ILE A 186 -8.64 25.26 -3.77
C ILE A 186 -7.63 25.75 -2.73
N SER A 187 -7.79 25.37 -1.48
CA SER A 187 -6.91 25.78 -0.39
C SER A 187 -5.47 25.37 -0.64
N ILE A 188 -4.54 26.29 -0.46
CA ILE A 188 -3.10 26.03 -0.57
C ILE A 188 -2.60 25.51 0.78
N LYS A 189 -2.50 24.20 0.94
CA LYS A 189 -2.03 23.52 2.16
C LYS A 189 -1.16 22.31 1.78
N PRO A 190 0.06 22.52 1.26
CA PRO A 190 0.91 21.41 0.90
C PRO A 190 1.37 20.63 2.13
N TYR A 191 1.56 19.32 1.97
CA TYR A 191 2.16 18.50 2.99
C TYR A 191 3.69 18.66 3.00
N GLU A 192 4.26 18.62 4.21
CA GLU A 192 5.70 18.47 4.42
C GLU A 192 5.96 17.13 5.14
N TYR A 193 6.72 16.26 4.50
CA TYR A 193 7.11 14.98 5.06
C TYR A 193 8.62 14.80 4.97
N GLU A 194 9.28 14.55 6.11
CA GLU A 194 10.74 14.43 6.20
C GLU A 194 11.51 15.62 5.60
N GLY A 195 10.97 16.83 5.76
CA GLY A 195 11.56 18.06 5.25
C GLY A 195 11.40 18.27 3.75
N ARG A 196 10.61 17.44 3.06
CA ARG A 196 10.32 17.53 1.63
C ARG A 196 8.87 17.94 1.41
N LYS A 197 8.65 18.77 0.38
CA LYS A 197 7.34 19.23 -0.04
C LYS A 197 7.11 18.85 -1.50
N PRO A 198 5.90 18.44 -1.91
CA PRO A 198 5.59 18.15 -3.31
C PRO A 198 5.73 19.38 -4.22
N CYS A 199 5.71 20.58 -3.65
CA CYS A 199 5.88 21.85 -4.36
C CYS A 199 7.22 21.96 -5.11
N GLU A 200 8.24 21.21 -4.72
CA GLU A 200 9.55 21.21 -5.39
C GLU A 200 9.45 20.74 -6.84
N TYR A 201 8.53 19.83 -7.14
CA TYR A 201 8.33 19.18 -8.44
C TYR A 201 6.94 19.46 -9.05
N CYS A 202 6.19 20.42 -8.47
CA CYS A 202 4.81 20.70 -8.89
C CYS A 202 4.81 21.52 -10.19
N GLU A 203 4.11 21.03 -11.21
CA GLU A 203 3.94 21.72 -12.49
C GLU A 203 3.12 23.03 -12.32
N PHE A 204 2.26 23.10 -11.33
CA PHE A 204 1.41 24.27 -11.03
C PHE A 204 2.09 25.31 -10.13
N LYS A 205 3.36 25.16 -9.79
CA LYS A 205 4.07 26.05 -8.87
C LYS A 205 3.96 27.53 -9.25
N ASN A 206 4.01 27.84 -10.54
CA ASN A 206 3.94 29.22 -11.04
C ASN A 206 2.55 29.83 -10.99
N ILE A 207 1.50 29.02 -10.91
CA ILE A 207 0.09 29.45 -10.85
C ILE A 207 -0.41 29.45 -9.42
N CYS A 208 0.01 28.48 -8.61
CA CYS A 208 -0.39 28.28 -7.22
C CYS A 208 0.00 29.46 -6.32
N ALA A 209 1.10 30.16 -6.65
CA ALA A 209 1.66 31.26 -5.87
C ALA A 209 1.99 30.90 -4.40
N TYR A 210 2.20 29.61 -4.11
CA TYR A 210 2.64 29.19 -2.77
C TYR A 210 3.97 29.85 -2.39
N GLU A 211 4.03 30.46 -1.22
CA GLU A 211 5.22 31.12 -0.67
C GLU A 211 5.67 30.43 0.62
N ASP A 212 6.87 29.88 0.58
CA ASP A 212 7.45 29.16 1.71
C ASP A 212 7.71 30.10 2.90
N GLY A 213 7.25 29.68 4.08
CA GLY A 213 7.33 30.49 5.31
C GLY A 213 6.19 31.49 5.50
N VAL A 214 5.35 31.74 4.47
CA VAL A 214 4.14 32.58 4.52
C VAL A 214 2.89 31.72 4.58
N ASP A 215 2.76 30.78 3.63
CA ASP A 215 1.62 29.89 3.55
C ASP A 215 1.71 28.72 4.54
N GLN A 216 0.54 28.20 4.92
CA GLN A 216 0.44 27.08 5.84
C GLN A 216 0.94 25.79 5.20
N VAL A 217 1.68 25.02 5.96
CA VAL A 217 2.18 23.69 5.58
C VAL A 217 1.68 22.69 6.61
N GLU A 218 1.10 21.60 6.15
CA GLU A 218 0.72 20.48 7.01
C GLU A 218 1.90 19.53 7.20
N LYS A 219 2.47 19.53 8.41
CA LYS A 219 3.61 18.66 8.73
C LYS A 219 3.14 17.26 9.12
N ILE A 220 3.46 16.29 8.27
CA ILE A 220 3.17 14.88 8.52
C ILE A 220 4.22 14.31 9.46
N LYS A 221 3.77 13.68 10.55
CA LYS A 221 4.64 12.94 11.47
C LYS A 221 4.84 11.52 10.97
N LYS A 222 6.03 10.98 11.19
CA LYS A 222 6.27 9.55 10.95
C LYS A 222 5.35 8.69 11.79
N VAL A 223 4.90 7.59 11.22
CA VAL A 223 4.10 6.58 11.88
C VAL A 223 4.90 5.28 11.84
N SER A 224 5.24 4.75 12.98
CA SER A 224 5.89 3.43 13.09
C SER A 224 4.91 2.30 12.73
N LEU A 225 5.44 1.11 12.48
CA LEU A 225 4.61 -0.07 12.21
C LEU A 225 3.62 -0.36 13.37
N GLU A 226 4.07 -0.24 14.61
CA GLU A 226 3.22 -0.46 15.79
C GLU A 226 2.12 0.59 15.92
N GLU A 227 2.44 1.88 15.72
CA GLU A 227 1.44 2.94 15.70
C GLU A 227 0.45 2.76 14.53
N GLY A 228 0.93 2.32 13.36
CA GLY A 228 0.08 1.99 12.23
C GLY A 228 -0.90 0.86 12.56
N LYS A 229 -0.43 -0.24 13.15
CA LYS A 229 -1.28 -1.35 13.62
C LYS A 229 -2.33 -0.88 14.62
N HIS A 230 -1.91 -0.10 15.62
CA HIS A 230 -2.81 0.43 16.63
C HIS A 230 -3.92 1.33 16.01
N ALA A 231 -3.58 2.17 15.04
CA ALA A 231 -4.57 2.98 14.33
C ALA A 231 -5.56 2.11 13.54
N LEU A 232 -5.07 1.03 12.92
CA LEU A 232 -5.93 0.07 12.21
C LEU A 232 -6.88 -0.67 13.16
N ASP A 233 -6.44 -1.02 14.37
CA ASP A 233 -7.28 -1.69 15.37
C ASP A 233 -8.41 -0.77 15.90
N GLN A 234 -8.16 0.54 15.98
CA GLN A 234 -9.16 1.52 16.42
C GLN A 234 -10.27 1.75 15.39
N THR A 235 -9.99 1.57 14.10
CA THR A 235 -10.95 1.79 13.01
C THR A 235 -12.19 0.89 13.12
N THR A 236 -12.12 -0.25 13.77
CA THR A 236 -13.25 -1.16 14.01
C THR A 236 -14.23 -0.63 15.06
N ALA A 237 -13.82 0.26 15.96
CA ALA A 237 -14.64 0.76 17.06
C ALA A 237 -15.63 1.88 16.63
N GLU A 238 -15.40 2.54 15.51
CA GLU A 238 -16.23 3.65 15.01
C GLU A 238 -17.35 3.20 14.04
N SER A 239 -17.44 1.90 13.73
CA SER A 239 -18.37 1.34 12.74
C SER A 239 -19.63 0.69 13.35
N HIS A 240 -19.97 1.01 14.62
CA HIS A 240 -21.16 0.51 15.34
C HIS A 240 -22.04 1.65 15.86
#